data_cc7d8feb2dfa7df033cbcb1f6d2a47d5
#
_entry.id   cc7d8feb2dfa7df033cbcb1f6d2a47d5
#
_cell.length_a   1.000
_cell.length_b   1.000
_cell.length_c   1.000
_cell.angle_alpha   90.00
_cell.angle_beta   90.00
_cell.angle_gamma   90.00
#
_symmetry.space_group_name_H-M   'P 1'
#
loop_
_entity.id
_entity.type
_entity.pdbx_description
1 polymer ?
#
loop_
_entity_poly.entity_id
_entity_poly.type
_entity_poly.pdbx_seq_one_letter_code
_entity_poly.pdbx_strand_id
1 'polypeptide(L)'
;MPIRKFTTDRVYTGYMKVNSCGQQWLGGRDYTTIREAGRSDYSVYYISQGKCSYQWQGRNYWVTEGNLLLYFPGVRQQYAFQKSDNAVMLWSHFSGTACDLLSPLKSDTPVVVKIRDQKQFLHIFERMITAQYNKITQGDLLCDSYMPVLIALMLQHSNTTELQKAGRGNEQIEKVLSKMHVDFNKPIDIKAYAEMCHLSEDRFIRMFKSQMGMPPYRYQLKIRIQRAVEMLENTNISIGACAEAVGFHDNAYFCRIFKKFTGHPPSFYKG
;
A
#
# COMPACT_ATOMS: atom_id res chain seq x y z
N MET A 1 3.38 -5.60 37.13
CA MET A 1 3.84 -4.61 36.12
C MET A 1 2.67 -3.69 35.82
N PRO A 2 2.81 -2.35 35.92
CA PRO A 2 1.71 -1.47 35.57
C PRO A 2 1.49 -1.49 34.05
N ILE A 3 0.24 -1.72 33.64
CA ILE A 3 -0.20 -1.62 32.26
C ILE A 3 -0.01 -0.17 31.81
N ARG A 4 0.92 0.08 30.91
CA ARG A 4 1.07 1.42 30.29
C ARG A 4 -0.17 1.67 29.45
N LYS A 5 -0.94 2.70 29.80
CA LYS A 5 -2.02 3.22 28.95
C LYS A 5 -1.38 3.82 27.70
N PHE A 6 -1.58 3.16 26.57
CA PHE A 6 -1.30 3.75 25.27
C PHE A 6 -2.56 4.48 24.83
N THR A 7 -2.55 5.80 24.92
CA THR A 7 -3.53 6.64 24.24
C THR A 7 -2.97 6.97 22.87
N THR A 8 -3.39 6.24 21.85
CA THR A 8 -3.21 6.68 20.46
C THR A 8 -4.58 7.08 19.94
N ASP A 9 -4.78 8.36 19.69
CA ASP A 9 -6.01 8.91 19.08
C ASP A 9 -6.12 8.56 17.57
N ARG A 10 -5.47 7.50 17.11
CA ARG A 10 -5.64 6.99 15.76
C ARG A 10 -6.88 6.10 15.71
N VAL A 11 -8.02 6.69 15.39
CA VAL A 11 -9.22 5.94 15.02
C VAL A 11 -8.94 5.29 13.65
N TYR A 12 -8.79 3.98 13.66
CA TYR A 12 -8.60 3.22 12.43
C TYR A 12 -9.99 2.94 11.83
N THR A 13 -10.38 3.70 10.81
CA THR A 13 -11.69 3.57 10.13
C THR A 13 -11.65 2.73 8.85
N GLY A 14 -10.48 2.19 8.51
CA GLY A 14 -10.30 1.38 7.31
C GLY A 14 -10.86 -0.04 7.45
N TYR A 15 -11.39 -0.60 6.35
CA TYR A 15 -11.73 -2.02 6.27
C TYR A 15 -10.63 -2.80 5.54
N MET A 16 -10.51 -4.08 5.89
CA MET A 16 -9.67 -5.06 5.22
C MET A 16 -10.56 -6.19 4.71
N LYS A 17 -10.29 -6.69 3.52
CA LYS A 17 -10.98 -7.84 2.95
C LYS A 17 -9.96 -8.82 2.41
N VAL A 18 -10.00 -10.04 2.89
CA VAL A 18 -9.27 -11.18 2.32
C VAL A 18 -10.08 -11.75 1.17
N ASN A 19 -9.60 -11.55 -0.04
CA ASN A 19 -10.28 -12.03 -1.25
C ASN A 19 -10.11 -13.54 -1.40
N SER A 20 -8.96 -14.07 -1.02
CA SER A 20 -8.65 -15.50 -0.98
C SER A 20 -7.36 -15.75 -0.21
N CYS A 21 -7.22 -16.90 0.41
CA CYS A 21 -5.99 -17.35 1.06
C CYS A 21 -5.88 -18.88 1.00
N GLY A 22 -4.68 -19.40 1.21
CA GLY A 22 -4.47 -20.83 1.21
C GLY A 22 -3.02 -21.24 1.48
N GLN A 23 -2.83 -22.54 1.52
CA GLN A 23 -1.53 -23.19 1.60
C GLN A 23 -1.36 -24.12 0.40
N GLN A 24 -0.18 -24.13 -0.16
CA GLN A 24 0.15 -25.00 -1.30
C GLN A 24 1.51 -25.65 -1.09
N TRP A 25 1.54 -26.99 -1.25
CA TRP A 25 2.78 -27.76 -1.40
C TRP A 25 3.19 -27.80 -2.88
N LEU A 26 4.41 -27.46 -3.16
CA LEU A 26 4.97 -27.26 -4.50
C LEU A 26 6.12 -28.22 -4.85
N GLY A 27 6.23 -29.35 -4.14
CA GLY A 27 7.24 -30.38 -4.40
C GLY A 27 6.88 -31.41 -5.48
N GLY A 28 5.66 -31.35 -6.05
CA GLY A 28 5.21 -32.34 -7.04
C GLY A 28 5.69 -32.09 -8.47
N ARG A 29 5.89 -30.84 -8.86
CA ARG A 29 6.30 -30.39 -10.20
C ARG A 29 6.86 -28.99 -10.16
N ASP A 30 7.57 -28.61 -11.21
CA ASP A 30 7.93 -27.20 -11.43
C ASP A 30 6.68 -26.36 -11.63
N TYR A 31 6.67 -25.20 -11.02
CA TYR A 31 5.53 -24.27 -11.06
C TYR A 31 6.02 -22.87 -11.36
N THR A 32 5.41 -22.21 -12.34
CA THR A 32 5.72 -20.84 -12.71
C THR A 32 4.44 -20.04 -12.85
N THR A 33 4.46 -18.82 -12.34
CA THR A 33 3.39 -17.85 -12.51
C THR A 33 3.95 -16.60 -13.17
N ILE A 34 3.27 -16.14 -14.22
CA ILE A 34 3.54 -14.86 -14.89
C ILE A 34 2.23 -14.10 -14.99
N ARG A 35 2.20 -12.85 -14.50
CA ARG A 35 1.11 -11.90 -14.65
C ARG A 35 1.69 -10.56 -15.03
N GLU A 36 1.65 -10.23 -16.32
CA GLU A 36 2.28 -9.01 -16.86
C GLU A 36 1.68 -7.73 -16.26
N ALA A 37 0.36 -7.65 -16.14
CA ALA A 37 -0.34 -6.51 -15.53
C ALA A 37 -0.40 -6.57 -13.99
N GLY A 38 0.19 -7.61 -13.38
CA GLY A 38 0.01 -7.86 -11.95
C GLY A 38 -1.41 -8.28 -11.59
N ARG A 39 -1.78 -8.08 -10.34
CA ARG A 39 -3.15 -8.26 -9.82
C ARG A 39 -3.74 -6.89 -9.46
N SER A 40 -5.06 -6.81 -9.38
CA SER A 40 -5.77 -5.61 -8.89
C SER A 40 -5.79 -5.49 -7.37
N ASP A 41 -5.39 -6.55 -6.66
CA ASP A 41 -5.32 -6.64 -5.20
C ASP A 41 -3.87 -6.89 -4.72
N TYR A 42 -3.64 -6.76 -3.43
CA TYR A 42 -2.37 -7.09 -2.79
C TYR A 42 -2.18 -8.60 -2.75
N SER A 43 -0.93 -9.05 -2.85
CA SER A 43 -0.59 -10.46 -2.77
C SER A 43 0.58 -10.68 -1.84
N VAL A 44 0.43 -11.59 -0.89
CA VAL A 44 1.52 -12.05 -0.02
C VAL A 44 1.74 -13.54 -0.21
N TYR A 45 3.00 -13.94 -0.26
CA TYR A 45 3.45 -15.32 -0.41
C TYR A 45 4.52 -15.60 0.65
N TYR A 46 4.14 -16.27 1.73
CA TYR A 46 5.07 -16.67 2.79
C TYR A 46 5.64 -18.05 2.51
N ILE A 47 6.96 -18.17 2.50
CA ILE A 47 7.65 -19.43 2.28
C ILE A 47 7.90 -20.08 3.64
N SER A 48 7.07 -21.08 3.98
CA SER A 48 7.20 -21.81 5.24
C SER A 48 8.20 -22.98 5.17
N GLN A 49 8.55 -23.41 3.95
CA GLN A 49 9.56 -24.43 3.69
C GLN A 49 10.13 -24.24 2.28
N GLY A 50 11.44 -24.49 2.13
CA GLY A 50 12.10 -24.43 0.83
C GLY A 50 12.37 -23.01 0.34
N LYS A 51 12.21 -22.78 -0.95
CA LYS A 51 12.46 -21.46 -1.57
C LYS A 51 11.63 -21.27 -2.84
N CYS A 52 11.47 -20.01 -3.25
CA CYS A 52 11.01 -19.66 -4.59
C CYS A 52 11.96 -18.66 -5.24
N SER A 53 11.93 -18.58 -6.56
CA SER A 53 12.55 -17.48 -7.31
C SER A 53 11.50 -16.50 -7.76
N TYR A 54 11.84 -15.21 -7.81
CA TYR A 54 11.06 -14.22 -8.55
C TYR A 54 11.97 -13.45 -9.51
N GLN A 55 11.40 -13.02 -10.62
CA GLN A 55 12.12 -12.25 -11.63
C GLN A 55 11.70 -10.79 -11.61
N TRP A 56 12.70 -9.90 -11.60
CA TRP A 56 12.50 -8.47 -11.74
C TRP A 56 13.58 -7.85 -12.61
N GLN A 57 13.19 -7.05 -13.61
CA GLN A 57 14.10 -6.40 -14.57
C GLN A 57 15.14 -7.37 -15.19
N GLY A 58 14.68 -8.56 -15.59
CA GLY A 58 15.52 -9.58 -16.21
C GLY A 58 16.46 -10.34 -15.27
N ARG A 59 16.44 -10.02 -13.96
CA ARG A 59 17.26 -10.71 -12.94
C ARG A 59 16.39 -11.61 -12.07
N ASN A 60 16.96 -12.75 -11.68
CA ASN A 60 16.34 -13.69 -10.74
C ASN A 60 16.80 -13.41 -9.31
N TYR A 61 15.86 -13.42 -8.38
CA TYR A 61 16.05 -13.26 -6.95
C TYR A 61 15.42 -14.46 -6.23
N TRP A 62 15.91 -14.75 -5.03
CA TRP A 62 15.43 -15.87 -4.24
C TRP A 62 14.73 -15.41 -2.97
N VAL A 63 13.61 -16.06 -2.66
CA VAL A 63 12.91 -15.94 -1.38
C VAL A 63 12.97 -17.29 -0.72
N THR A 64 13.64 -17.36 0.42
CA THR A 64 13.86 -18.59 1.18
C THR A 64 12.89 -18.70 2.35
N GLU A 65 12.87 -19.84 2.98
CA GLU A 65 12.10 -20.12 4.20
C GLU A 65 12.18 -18.97 5.22
N GLY A 66 11.03 -18.66 5.85
CA GLY A 66 10.90 -17.58 6.82
C GLY A 66 10.78 -16.19 6.22
N ASN A 67 10.80 -16.07 4.89
CA ASN A 67 10.60 -14.81 4.20
C ASN A 67 9.23 -14.78 3.49
N LEU A 68 8.75 -13.57 3.29
CA LEU A 68 7.49 -13.26 2.62
C LEU A 68 7.79 -12.40 1.39
N LEU A 69 7.14 -12.72 0.28
CA LEU A 69 7.14 -11.92 -0.95
C LEU A 69 5.81 -11.17 -1.03
N LEU A 70 5.87 -9.84 -1.05
CA LEU A 70 4.72 -8.93 -1.17
C LEU A 70 4.71 -8.28 -2.55
N TYR A 71 3.57 -8.34 -3.22
CA TYR A 71 3.27 -7.57 -4.42
C TYR A 71 2.16 -6.56 -4.15
N PHE A 72 2.38 -5.33 -4.55
CA PHE A 72 1.37 -4.28 -4.59
C PHE A 72 0.48 -4.44 -5.83
N PRO A 73 -0.75 -3.88 -5.82
CA PRO A 73 -1.61 -3.88 -6.99
C PRO A 73 -0.92 -3.29 -8.23
N GLY A 74 -1.10 -3.93 -9.39
CA GLY A 74 -0.51 -3.52 -10.66
C GLY A 74 0.98 -3.84 -10.83
N VAL A 75 1.66 -4.37 -9.82
CA VAL A 75 3.07 -4.79 -9.96
C VAL A 75 3.13 -6.12 -10.70
N ARG A 76 3.93 -6.16 -11.78
CA ARG A 76 4.17 -7.39 -12.55
C ARG A 76 4.64 -8.53 -11.64
N GLN A 77 4.02 -9.68 -11.77
CA GLN A 77 4.37 -10.87 -10.99
C GLN A 77 5.00 -11.93 -11.89
N GLN A 78 6.20 -12.35 -11.54
CA GLN A 78 6.83 -13.52 -12.16
C GLN A 78 7.61 -14.24 -11.07
N TYR A 79 7.13 -15.42 -10.69
CA TYR A 79 7.78 -16.25 -9.67
C TYR A 79 7.68 -17.73 -10.04
N ALA A 80 8.64 -18.50 -9.57
CA ALA A 80 8.74 -19.92 -9.88
C ALA A 80 9.22 -20.74 -8.68
N PHE A 81 8.80 -22.00 -8.65
CA PHE A 81 9.21 -23.03 -7.71
C PHE A 81 9.74 -24.21 -8.51
N GLN A 82 10.87 -24.77 -8.07
CA GLN A 82 11.40 -26.00 -8.62
C GLN A 82 10.93 -27.19 -7.77
N LYS A 83 10.62 -28.31 -8.42
CA LYS A 83 10.26 -29.56 -7.75
C LYS A 83 11.28 -29.95 -6.67
N SER A 84 12.57 -29.76 -6.95
CA SER A 84 13.67 -30.07 -6.05
C SER A 84 13.66 -29.28 -4.74
N ASP A 85 13.00 -28.11 -4.71
CA ASP A 85 12.99 -27.24 -3.53
C ASP A 85 11.98 -27.69 -2.47
N ASN A 86 11.07 -28.61 -2.83
CA ASN A 86 10.04 -29.16 -1.95
C ASN A 86 9.33 -28.07 -1.12
N ALA A 87 8.98 -26.96 -1.81
CA ALA A 87 8.52 -25.75 -1.16
C ALA A 87 7.09 -25.86 -0.65
N VAL A 88 6.83 -25.23 0.49
CA VAL A 88 5.49 -24.97 1.04
C VAL A 88 5.29 -23.47 1.12
N MET A 89 4.22 -22.98 0.51
CA MET A 89 3.84 -21.58 0.45
C MET A 89 2.47 -21.36 1.06
N LEU A 90 2.37 -20.41 1.98
CA LEU A 90 1.09 -19.83 2.40
C LEU A 90 0.89 -18.53 1.63
N TRP A 91 -0.32 -18.33 1.12
CA TRP A 91 -0.60 -17.16 0.29
C TRP A 91 -1.93 -16.50 0.67
N SER A 92 -2.02 -15.20 0.47
CA SER A 92 -3.26 -14.45 0.58
C SER A 92 -3.31 -13.32 -0.45
N HIS A 93 -4.52 -13.10 -0.96
CA HIS A 93 -4.89 -11.95 -1.78
C HIS A 93 -5.90 -11.12 -1.00
N PHE A 94 -5.69 -9.81 -0.89
CA PHE A 94 -6.51 -8.95 -0.05
C PHE A 94 -6.58 -7.52 -0.59
N SER A 95 -7.58 -6.79 -0.15
CA SER A 95 -7.87 -5.42 -0.56
C SER A 95 -8.50 -4.64 0.59
N GLY A 96 -8.79 -3.36 0.36
CA GLY A 96 -9.46 -2.51 1.35
C GLY A 96 -8.65 -1.26 1.70
N THR A 97 -9.30 -0.31 2.35
CA THR A 97 -8.68 0.97 2.72
C THR A 97 -7.61 0.82 3.81
N ALA A 98 -7.72 -0.23 4.64
CA ALA A 98 -6.71 -0.55 5.65
C ALA A 98 -5.37 -1.04 5.06
N CYS A 99 -5.29 -1.33 3.75
CA CYS A 99 -4.03 -1.64 3.07
C CYS A 99 -3.04 -0.46 3.05
N ASP A 100 -3.48 0.76 3.36
CA ASP A 100 -2.60 1.91 3.57
C ASP A 100 -1.58 1.69 4.71
N LEU A 101 -1.82 0.73 5.61
CA LEU A 101 -0.80 0.23 6.56
C LEU A 101 0.49 -0.21 5.88
N LEU A 102 0.40 -0.72 4.65
CA LEU A 102 1.56 -1.16 3.87
C LEU A 102 2.29 -0.01 3.16
N SER A 103 1.82 1.24 3.31
CA SER A 103 2.46 2.40 2.68
C SER A 103 3.96 2.53 2.98
N PRO A 104 4.48 2.18 4.19
CA PRO A 104 5.93 2.20 4.44
C PRO A 104 6.73 1.22 3.56
N LEU A 105 6.08 0.16 3.06
CA LEU A 105 6.69 -0.84 2.18
C LEU A 105 6.40 -0.59 0.70
N LYS A 106 5.65 0.49 0.36
CA LYS A 106 5.17 0.73 -1.01
C LYS A 106 6.31 0.76 -2.02
N SER A 107 6.18 -0.07 -3.03
CA SER A 107 7.21 -0.25 -4.06
C SER A 107 6.56 -0.64 -5.39
N ASP A 108 7.18 -0.21 -6.49
CA ASP A 108 6.85 -0.67 -7.85
C ASP A 108 7.55 -2.00 -8.17
N THR A 109 8.31 -2.53 -7.22
CA THR A 109 9.00 -3.82 -7.29
C THR A 109 8.44 -4.78 -6.24
N PRO A 110 8.60 -6.10 -6.43
CA PRO A 110 8.31 -7.07 -5.38
C PRO A 110 9.12 -6.77 -4.12
N VAL A 111 8.47 -6.84 -2.94
CA VAL A 111 9.11 -6.58 -1.66
C VAL A 111 9.31 -7.89 -0.90
N VAL A 112 10.54 -8.14 -0.46
CA VAL A 112 10.85 -9.32 0.37
C VAL A 112 10.96 -8.86 1.83
N VAL A 113 10.15 -9.47 2.69
CA VAL A 113 10.12 -9.20 4.14
C VAL A 113 10.58 -10.44 4.89
N LYS A 114 11.62 -10.30 5.73
CA LYS A 114 12.05 -11.37 6.62
C LYS A 114 11.21 -11.39 7.88
N ILE A 115 10.52 -12.49 8.14
CA ILE A 115 9.69 -12.68 9.34
C ILE A 115 10.59 -13.20 10.48
N ARG A 116 10.68 -12.47 11.60
CA ARG A 116 11.50 -12.83 12.74
C ARG A 116 10.82 -13.90 13.62
N ASP A 117 9.59 -13.64 14.03
CA ASP A 117 8.79 -14.62 14.77
C ASP A 117 7.95 -15.45 13.80
N GLN A 118 8.63 -16.38 13.14
CA GLN A 118 8.02 -17.27 12.16
C GLN A 118 6.91 -18.12 12.78
N LYS A 119 7.06 -18.54 14.04
CA LYS A 119 6.08 -19.39 14.75
C LYS A 119 4.76 -18.65 14.95
N GLN A 120 4.80 -17.42 15.45
CA GLN A 120 3.63 -16.59 15.64
C GLN A 120 2.98 -16.25 14.30
N PHE A 121 3.78 -15.85 13.31
CA PHE A 121 3.30 -15.48 11.98
C PHE A 121 2.59 -16.65 11.30
N LEU A 122 3.21 -17.83 11.28
CA LEU A 122 2.65 -19.05 10.72
C LEU A 122 1.34 -19.43 11.41
N HIS A 123 1.31 -19.42 12.75
CA HIS A 123 0.10 -19.71 13.51
C HIS A 123 -1.08 -18.80 13.15
N ILE A 124 -0.86 -17.50 13.06
CA ILE A 124 -1.91 -16.53 12.66
C ILE A 124 -2.35 -16.77 11.20
N PHE A 125 -1.41 -17.05 10.31
CA PHE A 125 -1.72 -17.30 8.90
C PHE A 125 -2.55 -18.58 8.73
N GLU A 126 -2.21 -19.66 9.42
CA GLU A 126 -2.97 -20.92 9.44
C GLU A 126 -4.37 -20.73 10.02
N ARG A 127 -4.52 -19.92 11.07
CA ARG A 127 -5.84 -19.56 11.62
C ARG A 127 -6.69 -18.82 10.60
N MET A 128 -6.11 -17.90 9.84
CA MET A 128 -6.79 -17.19 8.75
C MET A 128 -7.26 -18.17 7.67
N ILE A 129 -6.39 -19.09 7.23
CA ILE A 129 -6.73 -20.13 6.25
C ILE A 129 -7.86 -21.02 6.78
N THR A 130 -7.75 -21.45 8.02
CA THR A 130 -8.78 -22.30 8.67
C THR A 130 -10.13 -21.58 8.71
N ALA A 131 -10.16 -20.29 9.02
CA ALA A 131 -11.39 -19.50 9.05
C ALA A 131 -12.04 -19.40 7.66
N GLN A 132 -11.23 -19.29 6.59
CA GLN A 132 -11.70 -19.26 5.19
C GLN A 132 -12.35 -20.58 4.76
N TYR A 133 -11.75 -21.71 5.14
CA TYR A 133 -12.19 -23.03 4.61
C TYR A 133 -13.26 -23.72 5.41
N ASN A 134 -13.31 -23.53 6.74
CA ASN A 134 -14.22 -24.31 7.60
C ASN A 134 -15.66 -23.82 7.62
N LYS A 135 -16.05 -22.86 6.77
CA LYS A 135 -17.41 -22.29 6.69
C LYS A 135 -18.00 -21.99 8.08
N ILE A 136 -17.14 -21.57 9.02
CA ILE A 136 -17.54 -21.17 10.36
C ILE A 136 -18.48 -19.97 10.23
N THR A 137 -19.54 -19.91 11.00
CA THR A 137 -20.36 -18.71 11.14
C THR A 137 -19.44 -17.52 11.41
N GLN A 138 -19.49 -16.47 10.57
CA GLN A 138 -18.59 -15.32 10.61
C GLN A 138 -17.11 -15.62 10.23
N GLY A 139 -16.85 -16.70 9.48
CA GLY A 139 -15.49 -17.05 9.01
C GLY A 139 -14.84 -15.94 8.21
N ASP A 140 -15.59 -15.25 7.37
CA ASP A 140 -15.09 -14.09 6.60
C ASP A 140 -14.61 -12.96 7.50
N LEU A 141 -15.38 -12.62 8.55
CA LEU A 141 -15.01 -11.60 9.53
C LEU A 141 -13.72 -11.99 10.28
N LEU A 142 -13.59 -13.26 10.68
CA LEU A 142 -12.37 -13.76 11.31
C LEU A 142 -11.18 -13.68 10.35
N CYS A 143 -11.38 -14.10 9.11
CA CYS A 143 -10.36 -14.05 8.07
C CYS A 143 -9.85 -12.62 7.84
N ASP A 144 -10.79 -11.67 7.67
CA ASP A 144 -10.49 -10.26 7.49
C ASP A 144 -9.80 -9.65 8.73
N SER A 145 -10.11 -10.15 9.94
CA SER A 145 -9.50 -9.69 11.19
C SER A 145 -8.06 -10.17 11.38
N TYR A 146 -7.68 -11.33 10.83
CA TYR A 146 -6.30 -11.83 10.93
C TYR A 146 -5.33 -11.07 10.02
N MET A 147 -5.78 -10.56 8.88
CA MET A 147 -4.89 -9.88 7.92
C MET A 147 -4.22 -8.63 8.48
N PRO A 148 -4.90 -7.69 9.18
CA PRO A 148 -4.24 -6.58 9.85
C PRO A 148 -3.17 -7.01 10.88
N VAL A 149 -3.40 -8.13 11.58
CA VAL A 149 -2.41 -8.69 12.52
C VAL A 149 -1.17 -9.18 11.77
N LEU A 150 -1.35 -9.90 10.65
CA LEU A 150 -0.23 -10.33 9.80
C LEU A 150 0.55 -9.14 9.26
N ILE A 151 -0.13 -8.09 8.79
CA ILE A 151 0.53 -6.86 8.33
C ILE A 151 1.32 -6.20 9.46
N ALA A 152 0.75 -6.11 10.66
CA ALA A 152 1.47 -5.55 11.81
C ALA A 152 2.73 -6.36 12.14
N LEU A 153 2.66 -7.71 12.10
CA LEU A 153 3.83 -8.57 12.27
C LEU A 153 4.87 -8.38 11.14
N MET A 154 4.44 -8.24 9.90
CA MET A 154 5.33 -7.92 8.78
C MET A 154 6.09 -6.61 9.01
N LEU A 155 5.38 -5.56 9.43
CA LEU A 155 5.97 -4.23 9.65
C LEU A 155 6.91 -4.19 10.85
N GLN A 156 6.64 -4.94 11.92
CA GLN A 156 7.53 -5.07 13.06
C GLN A 156 8.84 -5.78 12.71
N HIS A 157 8.82 -6.64 11.71
CA HIS A 157 9.92 -7.51 11.33
C HIS A 157 10.67 -7.07 10.07
N SER A 158 10.11 -6.11 9.31
CA SER A 158 10.85 -5.48 8.24
C SER A 158 12.11 -4.81 8.83
N ASN A 159 13.27 -5.24 8.36
CA ASN A 159 14.56 -4.83 8.92
C ASN A 159 14.65 -3.30 9.03
N THR A 160 14.70 -2.81 10.27
CA THR A 160 14.90 -1.41 10.62
C THR A 160 16.13 -0.77 9.95
N THR A 161 17.11 -1.53 9.48
CA THR A 161 18.33 -0.97 8.89
C THR A 161 18.16 -0.52 7.43
N GLU A 162 17.34 -1.17 6.62
CA GLU A 162 17.00 -0.67 5.27
C GLU A 162 15.81 0.29 5.33
N LEU A 163 14.84 0.04 6.20
CA LEU A 163 13.76 0.99 6.52
C LEU A 163 14.28 2.22 7.26
N GLN A 164 15.37 2.15 8.06
CA GLN A 164 15.97 3.34 8.68
C GLN A 164 16.77 4.17 7.69
N LYS A 165 17.35 3.59 6.64
CA LYS A 165 17.88 4.38 5.51
C LYS A 165 16.76 4.96 4.64
N ALA A 166 15.67 4.25 4.44
CA ALA A 166 14.43 4.74 3.83
C ALA A 166 13.64 5.60 4.84
N GLY A 167 13.65 5.28 6.13
CA GLY A 167 12.87 5.92 7.17
C GLY A 167 13.29 7.34 7.54
N ARG A 168 14.57 7.70 7.41
CA ARG A 168 14.96 9.12 7.50
C ARG A 168 14.46 9.95 6.31
N GLY A 169 14.38 9.34 5.13
CA GLY A 169 13.71 9.96 3.99
C GLY A 169 12.16 9.90 4.11
N ASN A 170 11.58 8.85 4.69
CA ASN A 170 10.14 8.69 4.89
C ASN A 170 9.58 9.65 5.94
N GLU A 171 10.23 9.82 7.09
CA GLU A 171 9.75 10.75 8.13
C GLU A 171 9.68 12.20 7.61
N GLN A 172 10.64 12.61 6.81
CA GLN A 172 10.65 13.94 6.20
C GLN A 172 9.58 14.07 5.12
N ILE A 173 9.43 13.05 4.27
CA ILE A 173 8.34 13.02 3.27
C ILE A 173 6.97 12.94 3.94
N GLU A 174 6.79 12.19 5.01
CA GLU A 174 5.52 12.16 5.76
C GLU A 174 5.15 13.53 6.32
N LYS A 175 6.12 14.28 6.85
CA LYS A 175 5.92 15.68 7.28
C LYS A 175 5.49 16.57 6.11
N VAL A 176 6.14 16.40 4.95
CA VAL A 176 5.75 17.12 3.72
C VAL A 176 4.36 16.72 3.27
N LEU A 177 4.03 15.42 3.23
CA LEU A 177 2.69 14.94 2.85
C LEU A 177 1.62 15.48 3.80
N SER A 178 1.84 15.42 5.11
CA SER A 178 0.94 16.00 6.10
C SER A 178 0.72 17.50 5.87
N LYS A 179 1.80 18.25 5.59
CA LYS A 179 1.70 19.67 5.25
C LYS A 179 0.95 19.89 3.93
N MET A 180 1.19 19.08 2.91
CA MET A 180 0.44 19.15 1.64
C MET A 180 -1.05 18.87 1.83
N HIS A 181 -1.42 17.98 2.74
CA HIS A 181 -2.83 17.71 3.08
C HIS A 181 -3.50 18.84 3.88
N VAL A 182 -2.74 19.56 4.69
CA VAL A 182 -3.24 20.74 5.44
C VAL A 182 -3.34 21.95 4.52
N ASP A 183 -2.31 22.20 3.72
CA ASP A 183 -2.17 23.41 2.88
C ASP A 183 -2.58 23.15 1.41
N PHE A 184 -3.42 22.14 1.16
CA PHE A 184 -3.74 21.65 -0.20
C PHE A 184 -4.28 22.73 -1.12
N ASN A 185 -5.05 23.70 -0.60
CA ASN A 185 -5.65 24.80 -1.33
C ASN A 185 -4.72 25.99 -1.58
N LYS A 186 -3.56 26.04 -0.92
CA LYS A 186 -2.55 27.09 -1.11
C LYS A 186 -1.66 26.79 -2.33
N PRO A 187 -0.97 27.79 -2.89
CA PRO A 187 0.07 27.54 -3.89
C PRO A 187 1.12 26.57 -3.38
N ILE A 188 1.62 25.71 -4.27
CA ILE A 188 2.65 24.75 -3.89
C ILE A 188 3.97 25.49 -3.64
N ASP A 189 4.60 25.20 -2.53
CA ASP A 189 5.91 25.74 -2.14
C ASP A 189 6.97 24.63 -2.14
N ILE A 190 7.52 24.38 -3.33
CA ILE A 190 8.56 23.34 -3.52
C ILE A 190 9.80 23.63 -2.68
N LYS A 191 10.17 24.91 -2.55
CA LYS A 191 11.33 25.34 -1.77
C LYS A 191 11.15 24.96 -0.29
N ALA A 192 10.02 25.31 0.31
CA ALA A 192 9.74 24.97 1.71
C ALA A 192 9.70 23.44 1.91
N TYR A 193 9.16 22.67 0.97
CA TYR A 193 9.16 21.21 1.06
C TYR A 193 10.55 20.60 0.91
N ALA A 194 11.41 21.16 0.05
CA ALA A 194 12.79 20.74 -0.10
C ALA A 194 13.61 21.04 1.18
N GLU A 195 13.40 22.22 1.78
CA GLU A 195 14.02 22.61 3.04
C GLU A 195 13.62 21.68 4.19
N MET A 196 12.34 21.28 4.30
CA MET A 196 11.87 20.28 5.27
C MET A 196 12.59 18.94 5.14
N CYS A 197 13.04 18.62 3.93
CA CYS A 197 13.77 17.38 3.63
C CYS A 197 15.30 17.56 3.65
N HIS A 198 15.82 18.76 3.93
CA HIS A 198 17.23 19.11 3.83
C HIS A 198 17.85 18.79 2.45
N LEU A 199 17.09 19.08 1.39
CA LEU A 199 17.44 18.79 -0.02
C LEU A 199 17.37 20.07 -0.87
N SER A 200 18.06 20.07 -2.01
CA SER A 200 17.76 21.01 -3.09
C SER A 200 16.40 20.68 -3.74
N GLU A 201 15.75 21.66 -4.35
CA GLU A 201 14.45 21.51 -4.99
C GLU A 201 14.44 20.36 -6.04
N ASP A 202 15.47 20.30 -6.89
CA ASP A 202 15.59 19.25 -7.91
C ASP A 202 15.72 17.85 -7.28
N ARG A 203 16.48 17.75 -6.20
CA ARG A 203 16.70 16.49 -5.49
C ARG A 203 15.43 16.06 -4.76
N PHE A 204 14.71 17.02 -4.17
CA PHE A 204 13.41 16.79 -3.56
C PHE A 204 12.39 16.30 -4.59
N ILE A 205 12.24 16.98 -5.76
CA ILE A 205 11.29 16.59 -6.80
C ILE A 205 11.57 15.16 -7.29
N ARG A 206 12.84 14.80 -7.52
CA ARG A 206 13.23 13.45 -7.94
C ARG A 206 12.93 12.41 -6.86
N MET A 207 13.28 12.69 -5.62
CA MET A 207 13.00 11.81 -4.49
C MET A 207 11.49 11.63 -4.28
N PHE A 208 10.73 12.73 -4.26
CA PHE A 208 9.27 12.70 -4.10
C PHE A 208 8.62 11.87 -5.22
N LYS A 209 9.03 12.10 -6.49
CA LYS A 209 8.52 11.32 -7.63
C LYS A 209 8.86 9.84 -7.51
N SER A 210 10.05 9.49 -7.04
CA SER A 210 10.47 8.11 -6.81
C SER A 210 9.63 7.42 -5.74
N GLN A 211 9.28 8.14 -4.65
CA GLN A 211 8.52 7.57 -3.54
C GLN A 211 6.99 7.58 -3.78
N MET A 212 6.47 8.64 -4.38
CA MET A 212 5.04 8.84 -4.57
C MET A 212 4.53 8.45 -5.96
N GLY A 213 5.42 8.01 -6.88
CA GLY A 213 5.10 7.66 -8.26
C GLY A 213 4.73 8.86 -9.14
N MET A 214 4.69 10.09 -8.60
CA MET A 214 4.34 11.31 -9.33
C MET A 214 5.01 12.54 -8.72
N PRO A 215 5.23 13.62 -9.53
CA PRO A 215 5.80 14.87 -9.03
C PRO A 215 4.93 15.54 -7.97
N PRO A 216 5.51 16.37 -7.06
CA PRO A 216 4.79 17.03 -5.97
C PRO A 216 3.57 17.84 -6.44
N TYR A 217 3.71 18.60 -7.52
CA TYR A 217 2.60 19.39 -8.08
C TYR A 217 1.41 18.51 -8.50
N ARG A 218 1.68 17.39 -9.18
CA ARG A 218 0.62 16.46 -9.58
C ARG A 218 -0.04 15.78 -8.39
N TYR A 219 0.72 15.52 -7.34
CA TYR A 219 0.22 14.98 -6.08
C TYR A 219 -0.70 15.97 -5.37
N GLN A 220 -0.35 17.25 -5.32
CA GLN A 220 -1.23 18.29 -4.76
C GLN A 220 -2.53 18.42 -5.55
N LEU A 221 -2.47 18.38 -6.89
CA LEU A 221 -3.67 18.37 -7.73
C LEU A 221 -4.56 17.16 -7.38
N LYS A 222 -3.98 15.97 -7.15
CA LYS A 222 -4.73 14.78 -6.73
C LYS A 222 -5.46 15.03 -5.42
N ILE A 223 -4.80 15.60 -4.40
CA ILE A 223 -5.44 15.94 -3.12
C ILE A 223 -6.60 16.91 -3.33
N ARG A 224 -6.39 17.99 -4.09
CA ARG A 224 -7.44 18.97 -4.40
C ARG A 224 -8.67 18.34 -5.04
N ILE A 225 -8.46 17.46 -6.02
CA ILE A 225 -9.56 16.77 -6.69
C ILE A 225 -10.29 15.81 -5.75
N GLN A 226 -9.58 15.08 -4.90
CA GLN A 226 -10.21 14.22 -3.88
C GLN A 226 -11.09 15.03 -2.93
N ARG A 227 -10.60 16.18 -2.44
CA ARG A 227 -11.38 17.08 -1.59
C ARG A 227 -12.58 17.68 -2.33
N ALA A 228 -12.43 18.01 -3.62
CA ALA A 228 -13.54 18.50 -4.43
C ALA A 228 -14.64 17.44 -4.61
N VAL A 229 -14.28 16.17 -4.82
CA VAL A 229 -15.26 15.06 -4.87
C VAL A 229 -16.04 14.98 -3.55
N GLU A 230 -15.31 14.92 -2.41
CA GLU A 230 -15.93 14.87 -1.08
C GLU A 230 -16.91 16.04 -0.84
N MET A 231 -16.53 17.26 -1.25
CA MET A 231 -17.38 18.44 -1.11
C MET A 231 -18.62 18.40 -2.00
N LEU A 232 -18.46 17.97 -3.27
CA LEU A 232 -19.58 17.91 -4.23
C LEU A 232 -20.60 16.84 -3.87
N GLU A 233 -20.15 15.70 -3.34
CA GLU A 233 -21.01 14.58 -2.91
C GLU A 233 -21.75 14.85 -1.60
N ASN A 234 -21.12 15.59 -0.67
CA ASN A 234 -21.65 15.74 0.68
C ASN A 234 -22.25 17.13 0.98
N THR A 235 -22.20 18.08 0.04
CA THR A 235 -22.71 19.44 0.24
C THR A 235 -23.39 19.98 -1.02
N ASN A 236 -24.26 20.99 -0.86
CA ASN A 236 -24.90 21.69 -1.97
C ASN A 236 -24.04 22.82 -2.56
N ILE A 237 -22.71 22.72 -2.47
CA ILE A 237 -21.80 23.76 -2.97
C ILE A 237 -21.88 23.88 -4.50
N SER A 238 -21.76 25.10 -5.02
CA SER A 238 -21.65 25.29 -6.48
C SER A 238 -20.27 24.80 -6.98
N ILE A 239 -20.19 24.37 -8.24
CA ILE A 239 -18.94 23.91 -8.84
C ILE A 239 -17.86 24.99 -8.79
N GLY A 240 -18.23 26.26 -9.03
CA GLY A 240 -17.29 27.38 -8.94
C GLY A 240 -16.78 27.61 -7.52
N ALA A 241 -17.67 27.61 -6.53
CA ALA A 241 -17.28 27.76 -5.13
C ALA A 241 -16.45 26.56 -4.64
N CYS A 242 -16.76 25.35 -5.11
CA CYS A 242 -15.95 24.17 -4.84
C CYS A 242 -14.52 24.31 -5.41
N ALA A 243 -14.40 24.75 -6.67
CA ALA A 243 -13.11 24.99 -7.32
C ALA A 243 -12.25 25.98 -6.51
N GLU A 244 -12.83 27.09 -6.10
CA GLU A 244 -12.16 28.11 -5.29
C GLU A 244 -11.73 27.55 -3.92
N ALA A 245 -12.63 26.85 -3.24
CA ALA A 245 -12.36 26.26 -1.92
C ALA A 245 -11.19 25.26 -1.94
N VAL A 246 -11.03 24.53 -3.05
CA VAL A 246 -9.91 23.60 -3.21
C VAL A 246 -8.68 24.21 -3.90
N GLY A 247 -8.66 25.54 -4.08
CA GLY A 247 -7.49 26.30 -4.52
C GLY A 247 -7.29 26.38 -6.04
N PHE A 248 -8.38 26.30 -6.83
CA PHE A 248 -8.35 26.62 -8.25
C PHE A 248 -8.94 28.01 -8.49
N HIS A 249 -8.22 28.86 -9.18
CA HIS A 249 -8.67 30.21 -9.56
C HIS A 249 -9.31 30.26 -10.95
N ASP A 250 -9.24 29.18 -11.72
CA ASP A 250 -9.82 29.03 -13.05
C ASP A 250 -10.75 27.81 -13.07
N ASN A 251 -12.05 28.06 -13.23
CA ASN A 251 -13.09 27.04 -13.27
C ASN A 251 -12.98 26.11 -14.48
N ALA A 252 -12.53 26.62 -15.63
CA ALA A 252 -12.37 25.80 -16.82
C ALA A 252 -11.20 24.84 -16.66
N TYR A 253 -10.10 25.33 -16.09
CA TYR A 253 -8.95 24.51 -15.73
C TYR A 253 -9.33 23.44 -14.69
N PHE A 254 -10.08 23.83 -13.64
CA PHE A 254 -10.60 22.91 -12.63
C PHE A 254 -11.41 21.77 -13.27
N CYS A 255 -12.42 22.08 -14.08
CA CYS A 255 -13.27 21.08 -14.73
C CYS A 255 -12.46 20.11 -15.60
N ARG A 256 -11.48 20.62 -16.34
CA ARG A 256 -10.59 19.80 -17.18
C ARG A 256 -9.72 18.85 -16.33
N ILE A 257 -9.11 19.36 -15.26
CA ILE A 257 -8.26 18.54 -14.35
C ILE A 257 -9.13 17.55 -13.59
N PHE A 258 -10.30 17.98 -13.09
CA PHE A 258 -11.23 17.11 -12.38
C PHE A 258 -11.62 15.90 -13.25
N LYS A 259 -12.08 16.13 -14.49
CA LYS A 259 -12.41 15.07 -15.44
C LYS A 259 -11.20 14.15 -15.74
N LYS A 260 -9.99 14.73 -15.83
CA LYS A 260 -8.76 13.96 -16.08
C LYS A 260 -8.43 12.98 -14.93
N PHE A 261 -8.71 13.35 -13.68
CA PHE A 261 -8.43 12.52 -12.51
C PHE A 261 -9.55 11.54 -12.17
N THR A 262 -10.80 11.91 -12.40
CA THR A 262 -11.99 11.13 -11.97
C THR A 262 -12.68 10.37 -13.11
N GLY A 263 -12.36 10.72 -14.36
CA GLY A 263 -13.06 10.20 -15.55
C GLY A 263 -14.35 10.93 -15.90
N HIS A 264 -14.98 11.67 -14.94
CA HIS A 264 -16.27 12.36 -15.11
C HIS A 264 -16.15 13.84 -14.78
N PRO A 265 -17.02 14.71 -15.34
CA PRO A 265 -17.04 16.13 -14.98
C PRO A 265 -17.55 16.34 -13.53
N PRO A 266 -17.25 17.50 -12.90
CA PRO A 266 -17.71 17.79 -11.53
C PRO A 266 -19.23 17.72 -11.35
N SER A 267 -20.00 18.04 -12.39
CA SER A 267 -21.47 17.95 -12.36
C SER A 267 -22.01 16.54 -12.15
N PHE A 268 -21.24 15.53 -12.45
CA PHE A 268 -21.58 14.13 -12.23
C PHE A 268 -21.60 13.75 -10.73
N TYR A 269 -20.80 14.44 -9.92
CA TYR A 269 -20.65 14.20 -8.48
C TYR A 269 -21.51 15.13 -7.62
N LYS A 270 -22.24 16.05 -8.25
CA LYS A 270 -23.17 16.93 -7.56
C LYS A 270 -24.49 16.21 -7.35
N GLY A 271 -24.79 15.86 -6.09
CA GLY A 271 -26.07 15.32 -5.66
C GLY A 271 -27.22 16.33 -5.82
#